data_480c4caf308bb93dd5af16951ffb8a7f
#
_entry.id   480c4caf308bb93dd5af16951ffb8a7f
#
_cell.length_a   1.000
_cell.length_b   1.000
_cell.length_c   1.000
_cell.angle_alpha   90.00
_cell.angle_beta   90.00
_cell.angle_gamma   90.00
#
_symmetry.space_group_name_H-M   'P 1'
#
loop_
_entity.id
_entity.type
_entity.pdbx_description
1 polymer ?
#
loop_
_entity_poly.entity_id
_entity_poly.type
_entity_poly.pdbx_seq_one_letter_code
_entity_poly.pdbx_strand_id
1 'polypeptide(L)'
;MDKKISFQHDCFVCGSKEHAGMGITWYQKDDRSIFSEVTFSLAQQGPPGYVHGGAIAALLDEAMGLAVWLADYRVVTVNLNITYRRPVPLG
;
A
#
# COMPACT_ATOMS: atom_id res chain seq x y z
N MET A 1 -20.48 -6.98 1.25
CA MET A 1 -19.44 -7.99 1.47
C MET A 1 -18.11 -7.48 0.89
N ASP A 2 -17.05 -7.62 1.66
CA ASP A 2 -15.74 -7.12 1.24
C ASP A 2 -15.12 -8.08 0.22
N LYS A 3 -14.51 -7.51 -0.79
CA LYS A 3 -13.98 -8.26 -1.92
C LYS A 3 -12.47 -8.09 -2.01
N LYS A 4 -11.73 -9.18 -1.99
CA LYS A 4 -10.28 -9.15 -2.19
C LYS A 4 -9.96 -8.74 -3.62
N ILE A 5 -9.05 -7.78 -3.75
CA ILE A 5 -8.55 -7.31 -5.05
C ILE A 5 -7.33 -8.14 -5.40
N SER A 6 -7.32 -8.74 -6.59
CA SER A 6 -6.21 -9.54 -7.07
C SER A 6 -5.67 -9.00 -8.38
N PHE A 7 -4.35 -8.82 -8.42
CA PHE A 7 -3.63 -8.48 -9.64
C PHE A 7 -2.55 -9.53 -9.88
N GLN A 8 -2.38 -9.91 -11.12
CA GLN A 8 -1.38 -10.90 -11.50
C GLN A 8 -0.14 -10.20 -12.04
N HIS A 9 0.54 -9.46 -11.19
CA HIS A 9 1.79 -8.78 -11.55
C HIS A 9 2.68 -8.59 -10.33
N ASP A 10 3.92 -8.23 -10.58
CA ASP A 10 4.94 -8.06 -9.55
C ASP A 10 4.99 -6.60 -9.10
N CYS A 11 3.92 -6.14 -8.45
CA CYS A 11 3.85 -4.79 -7.89
C CYS A 11 4.76 -4.67 -6.67
N PHE A 12 5.45 -3.55 -6.55
CA PHE A 12 6.30 -3.30 -5.40
C PHE A 12 5.56 -3.38 -4.06
N VAL A 13 4.32 -2.91 -4.01
CA VAL A 13 3.52 -2.88 -2.78
C VAL A 13 2.69 -4.15 -2.62
N CYS A 14 1.86 -4.49 -3.59
CA CYS A 14 0.92 -5.62 -3.48
C CYS A 14 1.44 -6.92 -4.09
N GLY A 15 2.63 -6.88 -4.68
CA GLY A 15 3.26 -8.09 -5.20
C GLY A 15 3.73 -9.02 -4.09
N SER A 16 4.00 -10.26 -4.45
CA SER A 16 4.46 -11.29 -3.52
C SER A 16 5.79 -10.91 -2.88
N LYS A 17 5.96 -11.23 -1.60
CA LYS A 17 7.24 -11.07 -0.91
C LYS A 17 8.34 -11.89 -1.55
N GLU A 18 8.01 -13.01 -2.18
CA GLU A 18 8.95 -13.85 -2.91
C GLU A 18 9.56 -13.16 -4.13
N HIS A 19 8.84 -12.18 -4.68
CA HIS A 19 9.27 -11.39 -5.83
C HIS A 19 9.59 -9.95 -5.45
N ALA A 20 10.03 -9.73 -4.21
CA ALA A 20 10.44 -8.44 -3.66
C ALA A 20 9.31 -7.43 -3.47
N GLY A 21 8.06 -7.85 -3.56
CA GLY A 21 6.91 -7.02 -3.20
C GLY A 21 6.72 -6.95 -1.69
N MET A 22 5.91 -6.00 -1.22
CA MET A 22 5.62 -5.87 0.20
C MET A 22 4.53 -6.82 0.68
N GLY A 23 3.83 -7.48 -0.24
CA GLY A 23 2.82 -8.46 0.10
C GLY A 23 1.54 -7.88 0.67
N ILE A 24 1.24 -6.64 0.37
CA ILE A 24 0.04 -5.95 0.86
C ILE A 24 -1.19 -6.49 0.11
N THR A 25 -2.23 -6.84 0.84
CA THR A 25 -3.50 -7.28 0.27
C THR A 25 -4.54 -6.18 0.41
N TRP A 26 -5.20 -5.86 -0.69
CA TRP A 26 -6.24 -4.84 -0.74
C TRP A 26 -7.62 -5.46 -0.85
N TYR A 27 -8.60 -4.83 -0.23
CA TYR A 27 -10.01 -5.24 -0.27
C TYR A 27 -10.87 -4.07 -0.71
N GLN A 28 -11.96 -4.36 -1.41
CA GLN A 28 -12.93 -3.36 -1.80
C GLN A 28 -14.24 -3.60 -1.08
N LYS A 29 -14.79 -2.55 -0.49
CA LYS A 29 -16.11 -2.59 0.16
C LYS A 29 -17.22 -2.38 -0.87
N ASP A 30 -18.46 -2.63 -0.44
CA ASP A 30 -19.63 -2.50 -1.32
C ASP A 30 -19.83 -1.07 -1.82
N ASP A 31 -19.37 -0.06 -1.07
CA ASP A 31 -19.43 1.36 -1.47
C ASP A 31 -18.27 1.77 -2.38
N ARG A 32 -17.46 0.81 -2.83
CA ARG A 32 -16.28 0.97 -3.69
C ARG A 32 -15.05 1.57 -3.01
N SER A 33 -15.12 1.89 -1.72
CA SER A 33 -13.91 2.26 -0.99
C SER A 33 -12.98 1.04 -0.86
N ILE A 34 -11.70 1.29 -0.66
CA ILE A 34 -10.73 0.23 -0.47
C ILE A 34 -10.10 0.31 0.92
N PHE A 35 -9.62 -0.82 1.40
CA PHE A 35 -8.91 -0.86 2.66
C PHE A 35 -7.90 -2.00 2.69
N SER A 36 -6.97 -1.90 3.61
CA SER A 36 -6.05 -2.98 3.94
C SER A 36 -5.67 -2.87 5.42
N GLU A 37 -5.40 -4.01 6.03
CA GLU A 37 -4.76 -4.06 7.34
C GLU A 37 -3.32 -4.49 7.11
N VAL A 38 -2.38 -3.66 7.56
CA VAL A 38 -0.97 -3.84 7.25
C VAL A 38 -0.16 -3.93 8.55
N THR A 39 0.66 -4.96 8.63
CA THR A 39 1.69 -5.07 9.65
C THR A 39 3.05 -5.02 8.96
N PHE A 40 3.81 -3.98 9.23
CA PHE A 40 5.13 -3.83 8.62
C PHE A 40 6.17 -4.68 9.36
N SER A 41 7.04 -5.29 8.59
CA SER A 41 8.11 -6.14 9.09
C SER A 41 9.44 -5.40 9.07
N LEU A 42 10.49 -6.09 9.54
CA LEU A 42 11.85 -5.55 9.52
C LEU A 42 12.29 -5.12 8.12
N ALA A 43 11.75 -5.74 7.07
CA ALA A 43 12.08 -5.36 5.69
C ALA A 43 11.70 -3.91 5.36
N GLN A 44 10.76 -3.33 6.09
CA GLN A 44 10.32 -1.95 5.90
C GLN A 44 10.83 -1.01 7.00
N GLN A 45 11.82 -1.44 7.78
CA GLN A 45 12.35 -0.62 8.86
C GLN A 45 13.15 0.57 8.33
N GLY A 46 12.90 1.74 8.91
CA GLY A 46 13.77 2.92 8.81
C GLY A 46 14.59 3.05 10.09
N PRO A 47 14.24 3.99 10.99
CA PRO A 47 14.89 4.02 12.31
C PRO A 47 14.58 2.73 13.08
N PRO A 48 15.49 2.27 13.96
CA PRO A 48 15.26 1.02 14.68
C PRO A 48 13.89 0.97 15.37
N GLY A 49 13.09 -0.05 15.04
CA GLY A 49 11.76 -0.27 15.59
C GLY A 49 10.63 0.46 14.89
N TYR A 50 10.92 1.26 13.87
CA TYR A 50 9.91 2.07 13.18
C TYR A 50 9.92 1.82 11.67
N VAL A 51 8.74 2.04 11.06
CA VAL A 51 8.58 1.89 9.62
C VAL A 51 9.29 3.01 8.88
N HIS A 52 9.98 2.67 7.81
CA HIS A 52 10.61 3.65 6.92
C HIS A 52 9.53 4.53 6.28
N GLY A 53 9.77 5.87 6.27
CA GLY A 53 8.84 6.81 5.66
C GLY A 53 8.53 6.51 4.20
N GLY A 54 9.51 6.02 3.46
CA GLY A 54 9.32 5.59 2.08
C GLY A 54 8.37 4.42 1.93
N ALA A 55 8.35 3.49 2.90
CA ALA A 55 7.40 2.38 2.87
C ALA A 55 5.97 2.88 3.10
N ILE A 56 5.79 3.82 4.01
CA ILE A 56 4.48 4.45 4.24
C ILE A 56 4.04 5.20 2.99
N ALA A 57 4.95 5.95 2.37
CA ALA A 57 4.66 6.69 1.14
C ALA A 57 4.24 5.76 0.01
N ALA A 58 4.94 4.64 -0.17
CA ALA A 58 4.62 3.65 -1.19
C ALA A 58 3.23 3.06 -0.96
N LEU A 59 2.88 2.75 0.29
CA LEU A 59 1.57 2.21 0.64
C LEU A 59 0.45 3.20 0.32
N LEU A 60 0.63 4.46 0.70
CA LEU A 60 -0.37 5.50 0.45
C LEU A 60 -0.50 5.82 -1.04
N ASP A 61 0.61 5.85 -1.77
CA ASP A 61 0.61 6.05 -3.21
C ASP A 61 -0.20 4.95 -3.90
N GLU A 62 0.03 3.69 -3.54
CA GLU A 62 -0.71 2.58 -4.11
C GLU A 62 -2.20 2.66 -3.76
N ALA A 63 -2.54 3.00 -2.52
CA ALA A 63 -3.93 3.10 -2.09
C ALA A 63 -4.70 4.09 -2.96
N MET A 64 -4.12 5.27 -3.17
CA MET A 64 -4.75 6.31 -3.99
C MET A 64 -4.83 5.91 -5.46
N GLY A 65 -3.75 5.39 -6.02
CA GLY A 65 -3.73 4.94 -7.40
C GLY A 65 -4.70 3.81 -7.67
N LEU A 66 -4.75 2.83 -6.76
CA LEU A 66 -5.65 1.70 -6.89
C LEU A 66 -7.12 2.12 -6.86
N ALA A 67 -7.48 3.04 -5.95
CA ALA A 67 -8.85 3.55 -5.87
C ALA A 67 -9.28 4.18 -7.20
N VAL A 68 -8.39 4.92 -7.85
CA VAL A 68 -8.67 5.58 -9.14
C VAL A 68 -8.74 4.53 -10.26
N TRP A 69 -7.85 3.54 -10.27
CA TRP A 69 -7.87 2.47 -11.27
C TRP A 69 -9.17 1.66 -11.20
N LEU A 70 -9.67 1.38 -9.99
CA LEU A 70 -10.92 0.66 -9.80
C LEU A 70 -12.15 1.48 -10.23
N ALA A 71 -11.98 2.79 -10.39
CA ALA A 71 -13.00 3.69 -10.98
C ALA A 71 -12.82 3.83 -12.49
N ASP A 72 -12.03 2.94 -13.11
CA ASP A 72 -11.78 2.85 -14.56
C ASP A 72 -10.90 3.96 -15.14
N TYR A 73 -10.06 4.59 -14.32
CA TYR A 73 -9.09 5.57 -14.80
C TYR A 73 -7.68 5.00 -14.70
N ARG A 74 -6.93 5.08 -15.79
CA ARG A 74 -5.52 4.69 -15.82
C ARG A 74 -4.66 5.90 -15.48
N VAL A 75 -3.94 5.81 -14.37
CA VAL A 75 -3.16 6.95 -13.87
C VAL A 75 -1.78 6.51 -13.42
N VAL A 76 -0.87 7.47 -13.41
CA VAL A 76 0.43 7.34 -12.75
C VAL A 76 0.62 8.55 -11.85
N THR A 77 1.39 8.39 -10.79
CA THR A 77 1.64 9.46 -9.85
C THR A 77 2.57 10.52 -10.45
N VAL A 78 2.13 11.76 -10.43
CA VAL A 78 2.94 12.90 -10.88
C VAL A 78 3.49 13.67 -9.68
N ASN A 79 2.71 13.78 -8.62
CA ASN A 79 3.10 14.49 -7.41
C ASN A 79 2.49 13.80 -6.20
N LEU A 80 3.30 13.61 -5.16
CA LEU A 80 2.88 12.99 -3.92
C LEU A 80 3.35 13.84 -2.76
N ASN A 81 2.41 14.27 -1.91
CA ASN A 81 2.70 15.07 -0.74
C ASN A 81 2.19 14.36 0.51
N ILE A 82 3.08 14.07 1.45
CA ILE A 82 2.75 13.33 2.66
C ILE A 82 3.24 14.11 3.88
N THR A 83 2.36 14.27 4.86
CA THR A 83 2.72 14.82 6.16
C THR A 83 2.79 13.69 7.18
N TYR A 84 3.97 13.48 7.72
CA TYR A 84 4.21 12.46 8.76
C TYR A 84 3.99 13.10 10.13
N ARG A 85 2.98 12.67 10.85
CA ARG A 85 2.61 13.27 12.14
C ARG A 85 3.20 12.56 13.34
N ARG A 86 3.42 11.26 13.20
CA ARG A 86 4.05 10.44 14.25
C ARG A 86 4.67 9.19 13.64
N PRO A 87 5.69 8.63 14.26
CA PRO A 87 6.30 7.39 13.77
C PRO A 87 5.33 6.21 13.87
N VAL A 88 5.48 5.26 12.96
CA VAL A 88 4.69 4.02 12.95
C VAL A 88 5.59 2.89 13.43
N PRO A 89 5.27 2.22 14.54
CA PRO A 89 6.07 1.10 15.01
C PRO A 89 5.91 -0.12 14.12
N LEU A 90 6.96 -0.96 14.10
CA LEU A 90 6.90 -2.28 13.46
C LEU A 90 6.02 -3.21 14.32
N GLY A 91 5.37 -4.17 13.65
CA GLY A 91 4.56 -5.19 14.33
C GLY A 91 3.14 -4.81 14.68
#